data_b5f9c276d741918c39391f6c5163cce2
#
_entry.id   b5f9c276d741918c39391f6c5163cce2
#
_cell.length_a   1.000
_cell.length_b   1.000
_cell.length_c   1.000
_cell.angle_alpha   90.00
_cell.angle_beta   90.00
_cell.angle_gamma   90.00
#
_symmetry.space_group_name_H-M   'P 1'
#
loop_
_entity.id
_entity.type
_entity.pdbx_description
1 polymer ?
#
loop_
_entity_poly.entity_id
_entity_poly.type
_entity_poly.pdbx_seq_one_letter_code
_entity_poly.pdbx_strand_id
1 'polypeptide(L)'
;MKNLLFLLAAILLSTGLLPAADKHIVLIAGKPSHPPGMHEFHAGLLLLQQCLAQTPGVKTTVHSNGWPEAPDAFDGADAVVLYCDGGDKHPAIQADHREILRALAQKGVGLGFMHYGVEIPAKNGGPEFLQWIGGYYETNYSCNPMWSPDYQHFPDHPVARGVQPFSNRDEWYFNMRWSENPQGLTPILTAQPSTTVRGGPYVSPKGPYAHIIQAAGRAETMMWVYDRPHGGRGFGFTGGHTHLNWGDDNQRKVVLNALLWIAHVEVPQTGVVSSVTAAQLAANLDPKPSPKKK
;
A
#
# COMPACT_ATOMS: atom_id res chain seq x y z
N MET A 1 70.41 33.63 -15.94
CA MET A 1 69.33 32.69 -16.26
C MET A 1 68.57 32.39 -14.98
N LYS A 2 67.44 32.99 -14.79
CA LYS A 2 66.60 32.85 -13.54
C LYS A 2 65.46 31.89 -13.87
N ASN A 3 65.43 30.71 -13.25
CA ASN A 3 64.30 29.75 -13.35
C ASN A 3 63.20 30.18 -12.46
N LEU A 4 62.04 30.48 -13.06
CA LEU A 4 60.79 30.80 -12.36
C LEU A 4 59.99 29.50 -12.25
N LEU A 5 59.90 28.92 -11.05
CA LEU A 5 59.00 27.79 -10.74
C LEU A 5 57.59 28.35 -10.51
N PHE A 6 56.65 27.95 -11.38
CA PHE A 6 55.22 28.16 -11.14
C PHE A 6 54.70 27.01 -10.31
N LEU A 7 54.27 27.31 -9.06
CA LEU A 7 53.51 26.37 -8.22
C LEU A 7 52.04 26.49 -8.61
N LEU A 8 51.45 25.48 -9.25
CA LEU A 8 50.01 25.35 -9.42
C LEU A 8 49.43 24.79 -8.15
N ALA A 9 48.71 25.62 -7.38
CA ALA A 9 47.86 25.17 -6.27
C ALA A 9 46.54 24.64 -6.83
N ALA A 10 46.35 23.33 -6.79
CA ALA A 10 45.04 22.69 -7.09
C ALA A 10 44.08 22.88 -5.91
N ILE A 11 43.12 23.75 -6.08
CA ILE A 11 42.02 23.91 -5.13
C ILE A 11 41.04 22.73 -5.36
N LEU A 12 41.09 21.73 -4.48
CA LEU A 12 40.09 20.68 -4.39
C LEU A 12 38.79 21.33 -3.78
N LEU A 13 37.87 21.71 -4.66
CA LEU A 13 36.49 21.99 -4.23
C LEU A 13 35.83 20.66 -3.83
N SER A 14 35.81 20.37 -2.54
CA SER A 14 34.91 19.35 -1.98
C SER A 14 33.49 19.88 -2.09
N THR A 15 32.75 19.47 -3.12
CA THR A 15 31.30 19.64 -3.16
C THR A 15 30.70 18.73 -2.10
N GLY A 16 30.54 19.25 -0.89
CA GLY A 16 29.74 18.57 0.13
C GLY A 16 28.34 18.42 -0.40
N LEU A 17 27.95 17.20 -0.77
CA LEU A 17 26.55 16.84 -1.02
C LEU A 17 25.79 17.13 0.29
N LEU A 18 24.97 18.18 0.28
CA LEU A 18 23.99 18.36 1.34
C LEU A 18 23.14 17.10 1.41
N PRO A 19 22.90 16.51 2.60
CA PRO A 19 22.01 15.38 2.72
C PRO A 19 20.65 15.78 2.12
N ALA A 20 20.10 14.96 1.25
CA ALA A 20 18.75 15.15 0.73
C ALA A 20 17.77 15.20 1.92
N ALA A 21 16.79 16.09 1.86
CA ALA A 21 15.75 16.15 2.89
C ALA A 21 15.04 14.78 3.00
N ASP A 22 14.69 14.40 4.22
CA ASP A 22 13.96 13.17 4.47
C ASP A 22 12.65 13.17 3.68
N LYS A 23 12.33 12.03 3.07
CA LYS A 23 11.05 11.79 2.41
C LYS A 23 9.95 11.55 3.43
N HIS A 24 8.86 12.27 3.31
CA HIS A 24 7.75 12.22 4.26
C HIS A 24 6.60 11.35 3.74
N ILE A 25 6.31 10.28 4.46
CA ILE A 25 5.18 9.37 4.18
C ILE A 25 4.10 9.60 5.24
N VAL A 26 2.94 10.04 4.80
CA VAL A 26 1.75 10.24 5.64
C VAL A 26 0.88 8.99 5.57
N LEU A 27 0.60 8.39 6.71
CA LEU A 27 -0.17 7.15 6.86
C LEU A 27 -1.50 7.47 7.57
N ILE A 28 -2.63 7.15 6.93
CA ILE A 28 -3.97 7.43 7.46
C ILE A 28 -4.64 6.11 7.84
N ALA A 29 -4.84 5.90 9.13
CA ALA A 29 -5.60 4.78 9.67
C ALA A 29 -7.08 5.13 9.71
N GLY A 30 -7.92 4.26 9.17
CA GLY A 30 -9.37 4.35 9.24
C GLY A 30 -9.91 4.32 10.68
N LYS A 31 -11.21 4.56 10.83
CA LYS A 31 -11.90 4.41 12.12
C LYS A 31 -11.96 2.94 12.50
N PRO A 32 -11.94 2.62 13.81
CA PRO A 32 -12.13 1.25 14.29
C PRO A 32 -13.39 0.61 13.71
N SER A 33 -13.24 -0.58 13.16
CA SER A 33 -14.33 -1.35 12.56
C SER A 33 -14.03 -2.84 12.70
N HIS A 34 -15.02 -3.70 12.40
CA HIS A 34 -14.88 -5.17 12.44
C HIS A 34 -14.55 -5.72 13.85
N PRO A 35 -14.61 -7.05 14.05
CA PRO A 35 -14.23 -7.70 15.31
C PRO A 35 -12.73 -7.52 15.66
N PRO A 36 -12.34 -7.77 16.93
CA PRO A 36 -10.95 -7.74 17.36
C PRO A 36 -10.02 -8.59 16.48
N GLY A 37 -8.85 -8.06 16.15
CA GLY A 37 -7.85 -8.72 15.29
C GLY A 37 -8.11 -8.57 13.80
N MET A 38 -9.21 -7.94 13.40
CA MET A 38 -9.55 -7.62 12.01
C MET A 38 -9.61 -6.10 11.86
N HIS A 39 -9.14 -5.56 10.70
CA HIS A 39 -9.14 -4.11 10.44
C HIS A 39 -8.53 -3.29 11.58
N GLU A 40 -7.41 -3.76 12.13
CA GLU A 40 -6.62 -3.03 13.11
C GLU A 40 -5.75 -1.98 12.38
N PHE A 41 -6.40 -1.00 11.77
CA PHE A 41 -5.77 -0.03 10.88
C PHE A 41 -4.69 0.77 11.59
N HIS A 42 -4.99 1.27 12.79
CA HIS A 42 -4.06 2.08 13.57
C HIS A 42 -2.86 1.26 14.03
N ALA A 43 -3.10 0.09 14.64
CA ALA A 43 -2.03 -0.80 15.08
C ALA A 43 -1.14 -1.25 13.91
N GLY A 44 -1.75 -1.59 12.76
CA GLY A 44 -1.02 -1.97 11.55
C GLY A 44 -0.11 -0.86 11.04
N LEU A 45 -0.61 0.39 10.96
CA LEU A 45 0.19 1.51 10.47
C LEU A 45 1.29 1.92 11.46
N LEU A 46 1.04 1.87 12.77
CA LEU A 46 2.08 2.10 13.79
C LEU A 46 3.19 1.03 13.69
N LEU A 47 2.82 -0.22 13.42
CA LEU A 47 3.79 -1.29 13.22
C LEU A 47 4.65 -1.04 11.98
N LEU A 48 4.05 -0.67 10.85
CA LEU A 48 4.77 -0.32 9.62
C LEU A 48 5.66 0.93 9.83
N GLN A 49 5.17 1.95 10.53
CA GLN A 49 5.97 3.12 10.93
C GLN A 49 7.20 2.70 11.72
N GLN A 50 7.03 1.84 12.73
CA GLN A 50 8.13 1.33 13.54
C GLN A 50 9.15 0.56 12.70
N CYS A 51 8.69 -0.24 11.74
CA CYS A 51 9.58 -0.97 10.82
C CYS A 51 10.39 -0.02 9.90
N LEU A 52 9.86 1.14 9.54
CA LEU A 52 10.55 2.15 8.73
C LEU A 52 11.44 3.08 9.55
N ALA A 53 11.31 3.13 10.87
CA ALA A 53 12.01 4.10 11.73
C ALA A 53 13.54 4.05 11.61
N GLN A 54 14.12 2.94 11.14
CA GLN A 54 15.55 2.78 10.91
C GLN A 54 15.97 2.98 9.44
N THR A 55 15.03 3.34 8.56
CA THR A 55 15.31 3.57 7.14
C THR A 55 15.84 5.00 6.97
N PRO A 56 17.11 5.19 6.56
CA PRO A 56 17.67 6.52 6.38
C PRO A 56 16.87 7.35 5.35
N GLY A 57 16.72 8.63 5.61
CA GLY A 57 16.05 9.56 4.69
C GLY A 57 14.54 9.37 4.61
N VAL A 58 13.91 8.72 5.61
CA VAL A 58 12.46 8.50 5.67
C VAL A 58 11.90 9.02 6.99
N LYS A 59 10.87 9.85 6.88
CA LYS A 59 10.02 10.28 8.00
C LYS A 59 8.59 9.77 7.76
N THR A 60 7.95 9.26 8.78
CA THR A 60 6.56 8.80 8.72
C THR A 60 5.70 9.50 9.76
N THR A 61 4.48 9.87 9.38
CA THR A 61 3.46 10.39 10.30
C THR A 61 2.22 9.50 10.20
N VAL A 62 1.68 9.06 11.33
CA VAL A 62 0.44 8.27 11.39
C VAL A 62 -0.69 9.15 11.93
N HIS A 63 -1.75 9.29 11.16
CA HIS A 63 -3.03 9.84 11.60
C HIS A 63 -4.00 8.69 11.88
N SER A 64 -4.62 8.71 13.04
CA SER A 64 -5.58 7.68 13.48
C SER A 64 -7.01 8.19 13.34
N ASN A 65 -7.96 7.25 13.38
CA ASN A 65 -9.40 7.53 13.46
C ASN A 65 -9.99 8.25 12.24
N GLY A 66 -9.44 7.98 11.05
CA GLY A 66 -9.93 8.51 9.78
C GLY A 66 -9.11 9.66 9.23
N TRP A 67 -9.72 10.46 8.39
CA TRP A 67 -9.06 11.59 7.71
C TRP A 67 -8.57 12.64 8.73
N PRO A 68 -7.33 13.16 8.58
CA PRO A 68 -6.80 14.15 9.49
C PRO A 68 -7.57 15.49 9.40
N GLU A 69 -7.87 16.07 10.55
CA GLU A 69 -8.56 17.37 10.63
C GLU A 69 -7.61 18.56 10.46
N ALA A 70 -6.31 18.37 10.70
CA ALA A 70 -5.30 19.40 10.59
C ALA A 70 -5.12 19.82 9.12
N PRO A 71 -5.24 21.12 8.78
CA PRO A 71 -5.17 21.60 7.39
C PRO A 71 -3.79 21.39 6.76
N ASP A 72 -2.74 21.29 7.58
CA ASP A 72 -1.34 21.10 7.18
C ASP A 72 -0.90 19.63 7.22
N ALA A 73 -1.83 18.68 7.43
CA ALA A 73 -1.52 17.26 7.58
C ALA A 73 -0.74 16.65 6.40
N PHE A 74 -0.84 17.24 5.22
CA PHE A 74 -0.18 16.78 4.00
C PHE A 74 0.97 17.67 3.54
N ASP A 75 1.34 18.69 4.33
CA ASP A 75 2.42 19.60 3.94
C ASP A 75 3.75 18.86 3.88
N GLY A 76 4.42 19.00 2.74
CA GLY A 76 5.69 18.31 2.49
C GLY A 76 5.58 16.78 2.35
N ALA A 77 4.38 16.23 2.17
CA ALA A 77 4.21 14.80 1.93
C ALA A 77 4.77 14.40 0.57
N ASP A 78 5.61 13.36 0.54
CA ASP A 78 6.07 12.67 -0.68
C ASP A 78 5.17 11.48 -1.03
N ALA A 79 4.50 10.91 -0.03
CA ALA A 79 3.48 9.87 -0.22
C ALA A 79 2.38 9.95 0.83
N VAL A 80 1.16 9.55 0.45
CA VAL A 80 -0.01 9.42 1.32
C VAL A 80 -0.60 8.02 1.14
N VAL A 81 -0.82 7.30 2.24
CA VAL A 81 -1.35 5.94 2.23
C VAL A 81 -2.55 5.82 3.15
N LEU A 82 -3.64 5.25 2.63
CA LEU A 82 -4.86 5.00 3.39
C LEU A 82 -5.01 3.50 3.65
N TYR A 83 -5.13 3.13 4.92
CA TYR A 83 -5.50 1.80 5.39
C TYR A 83 -6.79 1.93 6.20
N CYS A 84 -7.93 1.70 5.55
CA CYS A 84 -9.23 2.08 6.07
C CYS A 84 -10.35 1.21 5.47
N ASP A 85 -11.58 1.39 5.97
CA ASP A 85 -12.76 0.86 5.31
C ASP A 85 -13.05 1.61 3.99
N GLY A 86 -13.61 0.87 3.03
CA GLY A 86 -13.95 1.33 1.69
C GLY A 86 -15.45 1.58 1.46
N GLY A 87 -15.86 1.46 0.20
CA GLY A 87 -17.23 1.67 -0.24
C GLY A 87 -17.69 3.12 -0.15
N ASP A 88 -19.00 3.34 0.05
CA ASP A 88 -19.61 4.69 0.08
C ASP A 88 -19.06 5.60 1.19
N LYS A 89 -18.49 5.01 2.24
CA LYS A 89 -17.90 5.75 3.37
C LYS A 89 -16.38 5.89 3.28
N HIS A 90 -15.80 5.51 2.16
CA HIS A 90 -14.35 5.63 1.96
C HIS A 90 -13.87 7.06 2.22
N PRO A 91 -12.86 7.29 3.08
CA PRO A 91 -12.38 8.64 3.41
C PRO A 91 -12.02 9.50 2.19
N ALA A 92 -11.46 8.90 1.15
CA ALA A 92 -11.02 9.63 -0.05
C ALA A 92 -12.15 10.32 -0.84
N ILE A 93 -13.43 9.99 -0.60
CA ILE A 93 -14.58 10.55 -1.33
C ILE A 93 -15.55 11.33 -0.45
N GLN A 94 -15.18 11.54 0.82
CA GLN A 94 -15.97 12.39 1.72
C GLN A 94 -15.52 13.84 1.57
N ALA A 95 -16.42 14.78 1.78
CA ALA A 95 -16.16 16.22 1.74
C ALA A 95 -15.30 16.62 0.51
N ASP A 96 -14.24 17.37 0.70
CA ASP A 96 -13.27 17.83 -0.32
C ASP A 96 -12.01 16.94 -0.42
N HIS A 97 -11.98 15.80 0.26
CA HIS A 97 -10.79 14.94 0.34
C HIS A 97 -10.33 14.44 -1.03
N ARG A 98 -11.27 14.22 -1.96
CA ARG A 98 -10.96 13.84 -3.34
C ARG A 98 -10.14 14.91 -4.06
N GLU A 99 -10.50 16.18 -3.86
CA GLU A 99 -9.82 17.32 -4.45
C GLU A 99 -8.42 17.47 -3.87
N ILE A 100 -8.27 17.24 -2.55
CA ILE A 100 -6.97 17.24 -1.88
C ILE A 100 -6.07 16.13 -2.46
N LEU A 101 -6.56 14.88 -2.55
CA LEU A 101 -5.80 13.77 -3.13
C LEU A 101 -5.46 14.01 -4.61
N ARG A 102 -6.39 14.59 -5.38
CA ARG A 102 -6.14 14.96 -6.78
C ARG A 102 -5.02 15.99 -6.88
N ALA A 103 -5.04 17.03 -6.06
CA ALA A 103 -3.99 18.04 -6.03
C ALA A 103 -2.62 17.46 -5.63
N LEU A 104 -2.59 16.54 -4.64
CA LEU A 104 -1.38 15.81 -4.26
C LEU A 104 -0.87 14.94 -5.41
N ALA A 105 -1.75 14.18 -6.06
CA ALA A 105 -1.41 13.35 -7.21
C ALA A 105 -0.82 14.17 -8.38
N GLN A 106 -1.37 15.35 -8.67
CA GLN A 106 -0.87 16.26 -9.70
C GLN A 106 0.52 16.81 -9.38
N LYS A 107 0.87 16.94 -8.11
CA LYS A 107 2.21 17.32 -7.64
C LYS A 107 3.21 16.15 -7.66
N GLY A 108 2.79 14.95 -8.07
CA GLY A 108 3.63 13.76 -8.09
C GLY A 108 3.69 13.00 -6.75
N VAL A 109 2.94 13.43 -5.73
CA VAL A 109 2.88 12.74 -4.43
C VAL A 109 2.39 11.30 -4.63
N GLY A 110 3.09 10.31 -4.04
CA GLY A 110 2.71 8.90 -4.10
C GLY A 110 1.38 8.64 -3.40
N LEU A 111 0.54 7.75 -3.96
CA LEU A 111 -0.72 7.36 -3.33
C LEU A 111 -0.80 5.85 -3.15
N GLY A 112 -1.19 5.40 -1.96
CA GLY A 112 -1.37 3.99 -1.64
C GLY A 112 -2.71 3.71 -0.96
N PHE A 113 -3.32 2.58 -1.31
CA PHE A 113 -4.55 2.14 -0.68
C PHE A 113 -4.42 0.68 -0.28
N MET A 114 -4.81 0.37 0.96
CA MET A 114 -4.58 -0.93 1.55
C MET A 114 -5.89 -1.57 2.00
N HIS A 115 -6.01 -2.86 1.77
CA HIS A 115 -7.11 -3.74 2.11
C HIS A 115 -8.46 -3.19 1.60
N TYR A 116 -9.44 -3.00 2.48
CA TYR A 116 -10.75 -2.47 2.12
C TYR A 116 -10.66 -1.04 1.54
N GLY A 117 -9.58 -0.31 1.81
CA GLY A 117 -9.28 0.97 1.18
C GLY A 117 -9.05 0.92 -0.33
N VAL A 118 -8.96 -0.24 -0.97
CA VAL A 118 -8.96 -0.35 -2.44
C VAL A 118 -10.39 -0.40 -3.04
N GLU A 119 -11.42 -0.55 -2.20
CA GLU A 119 -12.81 -0.58 -2.64
C GLU A 119 -13.39 0.83 -2.70
N ILE A 120 -13.85 1.22 -3.87
CA ILE A 120 -14.48 2.51 -4.13
C ILE A 120 -15.69 2.33 -5.04
N PRO A 121 -16.79 3.11 -4.86
CA PRO A 121 -17.91 3.07 -5.79
C PRO A 121 -17.50 3.48 -7.21
N ALA A 122 -17.87 2.66 -8.21
CA ALA A 122 -17.47 2.87 -9.59
C ALA A 122 -17.77 4.28 -10.13
N LYS A 123 -18.94 4.84 -9.77
CA LYS A 123 -19.36 6.18 -10.21
C LYS A 123 -18.87 7.31 -9.32
N ASN A 124 -18.36 6.99 -8.13
CA ASN A 124 -17.93 7.97 -7.13
C ASN A 124 -16.53 7.61 -6.60
N GLY A 125 -15.49 7.87 -7.40
CA GLY A 125 -14.09 7.60 -7.07
C GLY A 125 -13.39 6.60 -7.98
N GLY A 126 -14.13 5.71 -8.68
CA GLY A 126 -13.52 4.74 -9.60
C GLY A 126 -12.59 5.36 -10.64
N PRO A 127 -12.99 6.43 -11.37
CA PRO A 127 -12.12 7.09 -12.32
C PRO A 127 -10.83 7.65 -11.70
N GLU A 128 -10.90 8.21 -10.49
CA GLU A 128 -9.74 8.69 -9.77
C GLU A 128 -8.80 7.56 -9.36
N PHE A 129 -9.33 6.44 -8.85
CA PHE A 129 -8.51 5.29 -8.49
C PHE A 129 -7.79 4.68 -9.69
N LEU A 130 -8.44 4.62 -10.87
CA LEU A 130 -7.77 4.23 -12.11
C LEU A 130 -6.61 5.17 -12.47
N GLN A 131 -6.75 6.48 -12.20
CA GLN A 131 -5.69 7.46 -12.44
C GLN A 131 -4.60 7.43 -11.36
N TRP A 132 -4.96 7.20 -10.09
CA TRP A 132 -4.05 7.28 -8.96
C TRP A 132 -3.22 6.02 -8.75
N ILE A 133 -3.87 4.85 -8.85
CA ILE A 133 -3.26 3.55 -8.57
C ILE A 133 -3.48 2.50 -9.67
N GLY A 134 -4.13 2.86 -10.78
CA GLY A 134 -4.29 1.98 -11.94
C GLY A 134 -5.39 0.92 -11.81
N GLY A 135 -6.03 0.77 -10.67
CA GLY A 135 -7.08 -0.22 -10.46
C GLY A 135 -7.81 -0.03 -9.12
N TYR A 136 -8.97 -0.68 -8.96
CA TYR A 136 -9.76 -0.65 -7.73
C TYR A 136 -10.68 -1.87 -7.62
N TYR A 137 -11.15 -2.14 -6.40
CA TYR A 137 -12.22 -3.11 -6.15
C TYR A 137 -13.59 -2.47 -6.39
N GLU A 138 -14.44 -3.14 -7.14
CA GLU A 138 -15.83 -2.73 -7.37
C GLU A 138 -16.79 -3.76 -6.77
N THR A 139 -17.68 -3.31 -5.89
CA THR A 139 -18.75 -4.15 -5.31
C THR A 139 -19.59 -4.80 -6.42
N ASN A 140 -19.93 -6.08 -6.27
CA ASN A 140 -20.64 -6.93 -7.25
C ASN A 140 -19.86 -7.27 -8.53
N TYR A 141 -18.61 -6.84 -8.66
CA TYR A 141 -17.72 -7.23 -9.75
C TYR A 141 -16.45 -7.93 -9.24
N SER A 142 -15.77 -7.34 -8.29
CA SER A 142 -14.64 -7.95 -7.58
C SER A 142 -15.14 -8.87 -6.47
N CYS A 143 -14.30 -9.70 -5.90
CA CYS A 143 -14.68 -10.60 -4.81
C CYS A 143 -13.61 -10.67 -3.72
N ASN A 144 -14.05 -11.00 -2.50
CA ASN A 144 -13.27 -10.94 -1.27
C ASN A 144 -13.41 -12.22 -0.41
N PRO A 145 -13.05 -13.40 -0.94
CA PRO A 145 -13.07 -14.63 -0.14
C PRO A 145 -11.96 -14.67 0.90
N MET A 146 -12.19 -15.42 1.98
CA MET A 146 -11.14 -15.82 2.92
C MET A 146 -10.37 -17.02 2.35
N TRP A 147 -9.13 -16.83 1.89
CA TRP A 147 -8.32 -17.88 1.28
C TRP A 147 -6.81 -17.66 1.51
N SER A 148 -5.99 -18.62 1.09
CA SER A 148 -4.54 -18.57 1.19
C SER A 148 -3.95 -18.63 -0.22
N PRO A 149 -3.63 -17.50 -0.85
CA PRO A 149 -2.92 -17.48 -2.12
C PRO A 149 -1.50 -17.99 -1.94
N ASP A 150 -1.00 -18.69 -2.94
CA ASP A 150 0.37 -19.19 -2.99
C ASP A 150 1.19 -18.24 -3.89
N TYR A 151 1.97 -17.35 -3.28
CA TYR A 151 2.82 -16.40 -3.99
C TYR A 151 4.19 -16.99 -4.23
N GLN A 152 4.45 -17.51 -5.44
CA GLN A 152 5.70 -18.19 -5.82
C GLN A 152 6.60 -17.34 -6.70
N HIS A 153 6.04 -16.42 -7.47
CA HIS A 153 6.76 -15.66 -8.49
C HIS A 153 6.54 -14.16 -8.32
N PHE A 154 7.63 -13.42 -8.44
CA PHE A 154 7.63 -11.97 -8.30
C PHE A 154 8.27 -11.32 -9.52
N PRO A 155 7.81 -10.14 -9.96
CA PRO A 155 8.42 -9.40 -11.07
C PRO A 155 9.80 -8.86 -10.68
N ASP A 156 10.62 -8.57 -11.68
CA ASP A 156 11.83 -7.73 -11.48
C ASP A 156 11.41 -6.27 -11.28
N HIS A 157 11.03 -5.96 -10.04
CA HIS A 157 10.57 -4.64 -9.64
C HIS A 157 11.06 -4.30 -8.23
N PRO A 158 11.44 -3.03 -7.93
CA PRO A 158 11.93 -2.66 -6.60
C PRO A 158 11.03 -3.08 -5.44
N VAL A 159 9.71 -3.02 -5.61
CA VAL A 159 8.74 -3.43 -4.57
C VAL A 159 8.83 -4.93 -4.24
N ALA A 160 9.28 -5.76 -5.17
CA ALA A 160 9.46 -7.20 -4.96
C ALA A 160 10.85 -7.60 -4.42
N ARG A 161 11.78 -6.66 -4.27
CA ARG A 161 13.15 -6.95 -3.81
C ARG A 161 13.17 -7.65 -2.46
N GLY A 162 13.89 -8.78 -2.39
CA GLY A 162 14.07 -9.56 -1.17
C GLY A 162 12.83 -10.31 -0.67
N VAL A 163 11.68 -10.22 -1.35
CA VAL A 163 10.48 -10.99 -1.04
C VAL A 163 10.71 -12.46 -1.43
N GLN A 164 10.41 -13.38 -0.53
CA GLN A 164 10.49 -14.83 -0.75
C GLN A 164 9.09 -15.40 -0.91
N PRO A 165 8.92 -16.59 -1.52
CA PRO A 165 7.64 -17.27 -1.59
C PRO A 165 6.94 -17.35 -0.23
N PHE A 166 5.65 -17.02 -0.21
CA PHE A 166 4.85 -17.07 1.01
C PHE A 166 3.38 -17.34 0.72
N SER A 167 2.67 -17.76 1.75
CA SER A 167 1.23 -17.95 1.73
C SER A 167 0.70 -17.72 3.14
N ASN A 168 -0.35 -16.92 3.27
CA ASN A 168 -1.07 -16.76 4.50
C ASN A 168 -2.57 -16.63 4.25
N ARG A 169 -3.38 -16.97 5.24
CA ARG A 169 -4.83 -16.88 5.13
C ARG A 169 -5.27 -15.46 5.46
N ASP A 170 -5.91 -14.82 4.49
CA ASP A 170 -6.49 -13.48 4.64
C ASP A 170 -7.72 -13.31 3.76
N GLU A 171 -8.40 -12.20 3.88
CA GLU A 171 -9.46 -11.76 2.97
C GLU A 171 -8.80 -11.11 1.73
N TRP A 172 -8.16 -11.95 0.92
CA TRP A 172 -7.48 -11.48 -0.28
C TRP A 172 -8.46 -11.21 -1.41
N TYR A 173 -8.60 -9.94 -1.77
CA TYR A 173 -9.49 -9.52 -2.85
C TYR A 173 -8.88 -9.77 -4.20
N PHE A 174 -9.72 -10.13 -5.18
CA PHE A 174 -9.28 -10.28 -6.56
C PHE A 174 -10.37 -9.90 -7.57
N ASN A 175 -10.04 -9.98 -8.87
CA ASN A 175 -10.84 -9.50 -10.00
C ASN A 175 -11.10 -7.99 -9.92
N MET A 176 -10.02 -7.23 -9.82
CA MET A 176 -10.08 -5.76 -9.78
C MET A 176 -10.57 -5.16 -11.10
N ARG A 177 -11.09 -3.95 -11.03
CA ARG A 177 -11.19 -3.07 -12.20
C ARG A 177 -9.83 -2.50 -12.51
N TRP A 178 -9.44 -2.57 -13.76
CA TRP A 178 -8.18 -2.04 -14.26
C TRP A 178 -8.42 -0.93 -15.27
N SER A 179 -7.45 -0.03 -15.42
CA SER A 179 -7.41 0.91 -16.54
C SER A 179 -7.39 0.16 -17.86
N GLU A 180 -8.11 0.64 -18.87
CA GLU A 180 -8.13 0.06 -20.22
C GLU A 180 -6.76 0.13 -20.90
N ASN A 181 -5.93 1.11 -20.55
CA ASN A 181 -4.56 1.23 -21.01
C ASN A 181 -3.60 1.23 -19.82
N PRO A 182 -3.21 0.06 -19.30
CA PRO A 182 -2.48 -0.09 -18.04
C PRO A 182 -0.97 0.15 -18.19
N GLN A 183 -0.52 1.04 -19.09
CA GLN A 183 0.89 1.42 -19.13
C GLN A 183 1.33 1.92 -17.77
N GLY A 184 2.44 1.37 -17.25
CA GLY A 184 2.93 1.68 -15.90
C GLY A 184 2.34 0.82 -14.78
N LEU A 185 1.34 -0.04 -15.05
CA LEU A 185 0.82 -1.00 -14.07
C LEU A 185 1.70 -2.25 -14.03
N THR A 186 2.18 -2.60 -12.84
CA THR A 186 2.94 -3.84 -12.60
C THR A 186 2.27 -4.65 -11.50
N PRO A 187 1.75 -5.86 -11.79
CA PRO A 187 1.32 -6.81 -10.78
C PRO A 187 2.50 -7.26 -9.91
N ILE A 188 2.35 -7.18 -8.59
CA ILE A 188 3.41 -7.56 -7.62
C ILE A 188 3.09 -8.90 -6.95
N LEU A 189 1.89 -9.06 -6.40
CA LEU A 189 1.42 -10.32 -5.82
C LEU A 189 0.34 -10.91 -6.71
N THR A 190 0.65 -12.05 -7.32
CA THR A 190 -0.27 -12.78 -8.19
C THR A 190 -0.37 -14.23 -7.74
N ALA A 191 -1.57 -14.77 -7.76
CA ALA A 191 -1.82 -16.20 -7.52
C ALA A 191 -3.06 -16.64 -8.30
N GLN A 192 -3.22 -17.95 -8.45
CA GLN A 192 -4.38 -18.53 -9.14
C GLN A 192 -5.39 -19.06 -8.11
N PRO A 193 -6.54 -18.39 -7.89
CA PRO A 193 -7.58 -18.91 -7.02
C PRO A 193 -8.14 -20.22 -7.57
N SER A 194 -8.32 -21.23 -6.69
CA SER A 194 -8.95 -22.49 -7.05
C SER A 194 -10.40 -22.30 -7.47
N THR A 195 -10.99 -23.30 -8.12
CA THR A 195 -12.42 -23.29 -8.46
C THR A 195 -13.30 -23.18 -7.21
N THR A 196 -12.90 -23.78 -6.09
CA THR A 196 -13.58 -23.65 -4.80
C THR A 196 -13.55 -22.20 -4.29
N VAL A 197 -12.41 -21.53 -4.32
CA VAL A 197 -12.27 -20.12 -3.92
C VAL A 197 -13.14 -19.21 -4.80
N ARG A 198 -13.14 -19.46 -6.12
CA ARG A 198 -13.97 -18.71 -7.08
C ARG A 198 -15.47 -18.96 -6.89
N GLY A 199 -15.85 -20.17 -6.42
CA GLY A 199 -17.23 -20.55 -6.12
C GLY A 199 -17.80 -19.95 -4.84
N GLY A 200 -16.98 -19.29 -4.01
CA GLY A 200 -17.41 -18.64 -2.78
C GLY A 200 -17.74 -19.63 -1.64
N PRO A 201 -18.45 -19.17 -0.60
CA PRO A 201 -18.97 -17.82 -0.47
C PRO A 201 -17.87 -16.79 -0.25
N TYR A 202 -18.09 -15.55 -0.75
CA TYR A 202 -17.24 -14.41 -0.44
C TYR A 202 -17.69 -13.78 0.89
N VAL A 203 -16.89 -12.87 1.43
CA VAL A 203 -17.24 -12.24 2.71
C VAL A 203 -18.45 -11.32 2.52
N SER A 204 -18.40 -10.39 1.57
CA SER A 204 -19.53 -9.51 1.26
C SER A 204 -19.33 -8.79 -0.09
N PRO A 205 -20.33 -8.78 -0.98
CA PRO A 205 -21.51 -9.67 -0.99
C PRO A 205 -21.12 -11.15 -1.14
N LYS A 206 -22.02 -12.05 -0.71
CA LYS A 206 -21.70 -13.50 -0.64
C LYS A 206 -21.39 -14.17 -1.97
N GLY A 207 -21.77 -13.58 -3.09
CA GLY A 207 -21.63 -14.23 -4.40
C GLY A 207 -22.36 -15.57 -4.48
N PRO A 208 -21.87 -16.53 -5.29
CA PRO A 208 -20.80 -16.36 -6.27
C PRO A 208 -21.24 -15.55 -7.49
N TYR A 209 -20.25 -15.03 -8.24
CA TYR A 209 -20.51 -14.35 -9.51
C TYR A 209 -20.11 -15.21 -10.69
N ALA A 210 -20.97 -15.31 -11.72
CA ALA A 210 -20.76 -16.15 -12.89
C ALA A 210 -19.43 -15.81 -13.60
N HIS A 211 -19.10 -14.52 -13.76
CA HIS A 211 -17.85 -14.10 -14.41
C HIS A 211 -16.58 -14.46 -13.62
N ILE A 212 -16.67 -14.56 -12.28
CA ILE A 212 -15.56 -15.02 -11.43
C ILE A 212 -15.34 -16.52 -11.63
N ILE A 213 -16.42 -17.31 -11.67
CA ILE A 213 -16.36 -18.77 -11.92
C ILE A 213 -15.80 -19.06 -13.32
N GLN A 214 -16.28 -18.33 -14.34
CA GLN A 214 -15.84 -18.48 -15.73
C GLN A 214 -14.36 -18.12 -15.93
N ALA A 215 -13.78 -17.31 -15.06
CA ALA A 215 -12.37 -16.99 -15.06
C ALA A 215 -11.47 -18.05 -14.42
N ALA A 216 -11.94 -19.30 -14.25
CA ALA A 216 -11.15 -20.40 -13.72
C ALA A 216 -9.85 -20.58 -14.53
N GLY A 217 -8.74 -20.79 -13.82
CA GLY A 217 -7.40 -20.90 -14.42
C GLY A 217 -6.67 -19.55 -14.63
N ARG A 218 -7.35 -18.43 -14.55
CA ARG A 218 -6.72 -17.11 -14.64
C ARG A 218 -5.97 -16.78 -13.33
N ALA A 219 -4.73 -16.30 -13.47
CA ALA A 219 -4.04 -15.67 -12.34
C ALA A 219 -4.70 -14.32 -12.00
N GLU A 220 -4.78 -14.02 -10.72
CA GLU A 220 -5.36 -12.79 -10.19
C GLU A 220 -4.29 -11.97 -9.48
N THR A 221 -4.49 -10.65 -9.42
CA THR A 221 -3.57 -9.71 -8.80
C THR A 221 -4.15 -9.22 -7.48
N MET A 222 -3.42 -9.42 -6.39
CA MET A 222 -3.77 -8.99 -5.04
C MET A 222 -2.94 -7.80 -4.55
N MET A 223 -1.80 -7.52 -5.21
CA MET A 223 -1.04 -6.30 -5.02
C MET A 223 -0.47 -5.85 -6.35
N TRP A 224 -0.52 -4.56 -6.58
CA TRP A 224 0.00 -3.92 -7.79
C TRP A 224 0.60 -2.56 -7.49
N VAL A 225 1.45 -2.10 -8.40
CA VAL A 225 2.00 -0.75 -8.40
C VAL A 225 1.69 -0.07 -9.74
N TYR A 226 1.73 1.25 -9.73
CA TYR A 226 1.39 2.05 -10.87
C TYR A 226 2.30 3.27 -11.00
N ASP A 227 3.12 3.30 -12.05
CA ASP A 227 3.82 4.50 -12.49
C ASP A 227 2.84 5.36 -13.28
N ARG A 228 2.45 6.50 -12.72
CA ARG A 228 1.44 7.37 -13.35
C ARG A 228 2.02 8.08 -14.58
N PRO A 229 1.28 8.18 -15.69
CA PRO A 229 1.78 8.80 -16.93
C PRO A 229 2.22 10.27 -16.76
N HIS A 230 1.62 10.96 -15.79
CA HIS A 230 1.91 12.38 -15.54
C HIS A 230 2.80 12.60 -14.30
N GLY A 231 3.51 11.59 -13.88
CA GLY A 231 4.41 11.62 -12.72
C GLY A 231 3.78 11.13 -11.43
N GLY A 232 4.66 10.74 -10.50
CA GLY A 232 4.29 10.10 -9.24
C GLY A 232 3.93 8.63 -9.41
N ARG A 233 3.70 7.97 -8.28
CA ARG A 233 3.52 6.52 -8.17
C ARG A 233 2.32 6.17 -7.32
N GLY A 234 1.75 4.99 -7.55
CA GLY A 234 0.67 4.50 -6.72
C GLY A 234 0.76 3.00 -6.46
N PHE A 235 0.06 2.50 -5.44
CA PHE A 235 -0.11 1.07 -5.24
C PHE A 235 -1.48 0.74 -4.63
N GLY A 236 -1.95 -0.48 -4.90
CA GLY A 236 -3.03 -1.12 -4.19
C GLY A 236 -2.58 -2.46 -3.60
N PHE A 237 -3.00 -2.74 -2.38
CA PHE A 237 -2.69 -3.98 -1.66
C PHE A 237 -3.96 -4.51 -0.98
N THR A 238 -4.37 -5.73 -1.30
CA THR A 238 -5.67 -6.25 -0.86
C THR A 238 -5.63 -7.10 0.41
N GLY A 239 -4.45 -7.48 0.89
CA GLY A 239 -4.29 -8.14 2.19
C GLY A 239 -4.40 -7.16 3.36
N GLY A 240 -4.32 -7.67 4.58
CA GLY A 240 -4.35 -6.86 5.79
C GLY A 240 -5.68 -6.86 6.55
N HIS A 241 -6.63 -7.75 6.20
CA HIS A 241 -7.81 -7.98 7.01
C HIS A 241 -7.43 -8.51 8.39
N THR A 242 -6.59 -9.53 8.40
CA THR A 242 -6.12 -10.21 9.62
C THR A 242 -4.85 -9.54 10.12
N HIS A 243 -4.93 -8.85 11.27
CA HIS A 243 -3.81 -8.10 11.82
C HIS A 243 -2.56 -8.95 12.08
N LEU A 244 -2.74 -10.19 12.54
CA LEU A 244 -1.62 -11.09 12.83
C LEU A 244 -0.76 -11.41 11.59
N ASN A 245 -1.29 -11.24 10.39
CA ASN A 245 -0.52 -11.42 9.15
C ASN A 245 0.60 -10.39 8.97
N TRP A 246 0.58 -9.29 9.71
CA TRP A 246 1.75 -8.37 9.78
C TRP A 246 2.97 -9.01 10.44
N GLY A 247 2.81 -10.17 11.09
CA GLY A 247 3.91 -11.01 11.57
C GLY A 247 4.66 -11.75 10.44
N ASP A 248 4.05 -11.94 9.27
CA ASP A 248 4.72 -12.52 8.10
C ASP A 248 5.73 -11.53 7.52
N ASP A 249 7.01 -11.94 7.47
CA ASP A 249 8.10 -11.06 7.03
C ASP A 249 7.99 -10.67 5.56
N ASN A 250 7.46 -11.53 4.70
CA ASN A 250 7.34 -11.27 3.26
C ASN A 250 6.14 -10.37 2.94
N GLN A 251 4.99 -10.61 3.59
CA GLN A 251 3.84 -9.68 3.50
C GLN A 251 4.23 -8.30 3.97
N ARG A 252 4.92 -8.20 5.11
CA ARG A 252 5.36 -6.92 5.65
C ARG A 252 6.38 -6.25 4.75
N LYS A 253 7.38 -7.02 4.26
CA LYS A 253 8.44 -6.52 3.37
C LYS A 253 7.89 -5.92 2.08
N VAL A 254 6.98 -6.61 1.39
CA VAL A 254 6.44 -6.11 0.13
C VAL A 254 5.68 -4.79 0.31
N VAL A 255 4.98 -4.63 1.43
CA VAL A 255 4.28 -3.36 1.74
C VAL A 255 5.28 -2.27 2.12
N LEU A 256 6.28 -2.54 2.96
CA LEU A 256 7.33 -1.59 3.31
C LEU A 256 8.10 -1.12 2.08
N ASN A 257 8.43 -2.03 1.16
CA ASN A 257 9.05 -1.69 -0.12
C ASN A 257 8.15 -0.75 -0.94
N ALA A 258 6.84 -1.00 -0.98
CA ALA A 258 5.90 -0.15 -1.70
C ALA A 258 5.81 1.26 -1.10
N LEU A 259 5.82 1.37 0.23
CA LEU A 259 5.85 2.67 0.94
C LEU A 259 7.08 3.49 0.53
N LEU A 260 8.26 2.88 0.49
CA LEU A 260 9.48 3.54 0.01
C LEU A 260 9.36 3.93 -1.45
N TRP A 261 8.93 2.99 -2.28
CA TRP A 261 8.89 3.18 -3.73
C TRP A 261 7.96 4.32 -4.14
N ILE A 262 6.75 4.43 -3.56
CA ILE A 262 5.83 5.52 -3.89
C ILE A 262 6.32 6.88 -3.38
N ALA A 263 7.16 6.92 -2.35
CA ALA A 263 7.80 8.13 -1.84
C ALA A 263 9.09 8.47 -2.59
N HIS A 264 9.42 7.75 -3.69
CA HIS A 264 10.67 7.90 -4.45
C HIS A 264 11.93 7.70 -3.61
N VAL A 265 11.86 6.86 -2.59
CA VAL A 265 13.01 6.35 -1.83
C VAL A 265 13.52 5.08 -2.51
N GLU A 266 14.84 4.94 -2.63
CA GLU A 266 15.43 3.71 -3.19
C GLU A 266 15.14 2.52 -2.27
N VAL A 267 14.54 1.48 -2.83
CA VAL A 267 14.31 0.22 -2.11
C VAL A 267 15.61 -0.58 -2.06
N PRO A 268 16.10 -1.01 -0.88
CA PRO A 268 17.29 -1.83 -0.79
C PRO A 268 17.20 -3.10 -1.64
N GLN A 269 18.31 -3.63 -2.14
CA GLN A 269 18.33 -4.85 -2.95
C GLN A 269 17.78 -6.07 -2.20
N THR A 270 17.92 -6.10 -0.87
CA THR A 270 17.36 -7.13 0.01
C THR A 270 15.91 -6.85 0.43
N GLY A 271 15.31 -5.77 -0.08
CA GLY A 271 14.09 -5.18 0.47
C GLY A 271 14.31 -4.56 1.84
N VAL A 272 13.27 -3.97 2.40
CA VAL A 272 13.29 -3.45 3.78
C VAL A 272 13.40 -4.62 4.75
N VAL A 273 14.45 -4.60 5.57
CA VAL A 273 14.63 -5.60 6.62
C VAL A 273 13.90 -5.12 7.88
N SER A 274 13.05 -5.96 8.43
CA SER A 274 12.30 -5.67 9.66
C SER A 274 12.03 -6.96 10.41
N SER A 275 11.87 -6.85 11.72
CA SER A 275 11.42 -7.95 12.58
C SER A 275 10.29 -7.45 13.48
N VAL A 276 9.33 -8.31 13.78
CA VAL A 276 8.18 -8.00 14.62
C VAL A 276 7.98 -9.10 15.64
N THR A 277 7.87 -8.72 16.89
CA THR A 277 7.60 -9.62 18.01
C THR A 277 6.10 -9.79 18.24
N ALA A 278 5.71 -10.86 18.92
CA ALA A 278 4.31 -11.07 19.34
C ALA A 278 3.79 -9.91 20.21
N ALA A 279 4.63 -9.30 21.06
CA ALA A 279 4.26 -8.15 21.85
C ALA A 279 3.96 -6.90 21.00
N GLN A 280 4.73 -6.67 19.93
CA GLN A 280 4.49 -5.57 19.00
C GLN A 280 3.20 -5.79 18.20
N LEU A 281 2.91 -7.03 17.79
CA LEU A 281 1.64 -7.38 17.13
C LEU A 281 0.43 -7.19 18.04
N ALA A 282 0.59 -7.43 19.35
CA ALA A 282 -0.49 -7.25 20.32
C ALA A 282 -0.65 -5.80 20.81
N ALA A 283 0.26 -4.89 20.42
CA ALA A 283 0.22 -3.50 20.85
C ALA A 283 -0.73 -2.66 19.98
N ASN A 284 -1.29 -1.61 20.60
CA ASN A 284 -2.09 -0.56 19.93
C ASN A 284 -3.36 -1.06 19.21
N LEU A 285 -3.84 -2.27 19.53
CA LEU A 285 -5.09 -2.77 18.97
C LEU A 285 -6.26 -1.87 19.38
N ASP A 286 -7.21 -1.71 18.47
CA ASP A 286 -8.39 -0.90 18.72
C ASP A 286 -9.27 -1.49 19.83
N PRO A 287 -9.85 -0.66 20.73
CA PRO A 287 -10.82 -1.13 21.73
C PRO A 287 -12.13 -1.53 21.06
N LYS A 288 -12.22 -2.76 20.60
CA LYS A 288 -13.40 -3.31 19.90
C LYS A 288 -14.23 -4.18 20.81
N PRO A 289 -15.58 -4.13 20.71
CA PRO A 289 -16.42 -5.03 21.50
C PRO A 289 -16.16 -6.48 21.09
N SER A 290 -16.02 -7.35 22.09
CA SER A 290 -15.96 -8.79 21.82
C SER A 290 -17.21 -9.27 21.10
N PRO A 291 -17.12 -10.24 20.16
CA PRO A 291 -18.29 -10.81 19.52
C PRO A 291 -19.29 -11.28 20.59
N LYS A 292 -20.54 -10.85 20.48
CA LYS A 292 -21.60 -11.43 21.34
C LYS A 292 -21.63 -12.92 21.08
N LYS A 293 -21.40 -13.74 22.12
CA LYS A 293 -21.61 -15.18 22.02
C LYS A 293 -23.08 -15.39 21.61
N LYS A 294 -23.27 -16.01 20.44
CA LYS A 294 -24.58 -16.46 19.97
C LYS A 294 -24.99 -17.72 20.72
#